data_12df2fa586d0e1ca4117c89f222c223a
#
_entry.id   12df2fa586d0e1ca4117c89f222c223a
#
_cell.length_a   1.000
_cell.length_b   1.000
_cell.length_c   1.000
_cell.angle_alpha   90.00
_cell.angle_beta   90.00
_cell.angle_gamma   90.00
#
_symmetry.space_group_name_H-M   'P 1'
#
loop_
_entity.id
_entity.type
_entity.pdbx_description
1 polymer ?
#
loop_
_entity_poly.entity_id
_entity_poly.type
_entity_poly.pdbx_seq_one_letter_code
_entity_poly.pdbx_strand_id
1 'polypeptide(L)'
;LFGPDEPGFWPHLTASPEWQDGAPDPVDRWSRRVIGGMADAFDAMACFPFGPPPYLPFYQWALRSGRAFASPVAMLVHDRAGLFVSYRGALALRTRLDLTPPTGISPCDSCVGRPCLTACPVAALGAEGYDLAACHDFLDGARGQSCLSSGCGVRRSCPLSRAYGRLPEQSAYHMRLFHR
;
A
#
# COMPACT_ATOMS: atom_id res chain seq x y z
N LEU A 1 -7.21 3.47 10.39
CA LEU A 1 -6.70 3.33 9.02
C LEU A 1 -7.18 2.02 8.41
N PHE A 2 -7.67 2.06 7.16
CA PHE A 2 -8.12 0.89 6.42
C PHE A 2 -7.21 0.63 5.23
N GLY A 3 -6.89 -0.63 5.01
CA GLY A 3 -6.13 -1.12 3.87
C GLY A 3 -6.66 -2.47 3.41
N PRO A 4 -6.20 -2.98 2.26
CA PRO A 4 -6.52 -4.31 1.80
C PRO A 4 -6.21 -5.38 2.84
N ASP A 5 -7.04 -6.40 2.95
CA ASP A 5 -6.76 -7.63 3.67
C ASP A 5 -6.72 -8.78 2.64
N GLU A 6 -5.52 -9.32 2.45
CA GLU A 6 -5.25 -10.26 1.38
C GLU A 6 -5.38 -11.72 1.86
N PRO A 7 -5.72 -12.63 0.96
CA PRO A 7 -5.93 -12.50 -0.50
C PRO A 7 -7.36 -12.09 -0.89
N GLY A 8 -8.26 -11.86 0.07
CA GLY A 8 -9.69 -11.66 -0.18
C GLY A 8 -10.05 -10.32 -0.81
N PHE A 9 -9.23 -9.28 -0.62
CA PHE A 9 -9.55 -7.95 -1.10
C PHE A 9 -9.73 -7.86 -2.62
N TRP A 10 -8.82 -8.41 -3.40
CA TRP A 10 -8.84 -8.24 -4.85
C TRP A 10 -10.04 -8.89 -5.52
N PRO A 11 -10.40 -10.16 -5.24
CA PRO A 11 -11.62 -10.76 -5.76
C PRO A 11 -12.89 -9.99 -5.36
N HIS A 12 -12.94 -9.50 -4.11
CA HIS A 12 -14.07 -8.71 -3.63
C HIS A 12 -14.19 -7.37 -4.38
N LEU A 13 -13.09 -6.67 -4.60
CA LEU A 13 -13.06 -5.43 -5.36
C LEU A 13 -13.47 -5.64 -6.82
N THR A 14 -12.90 -6.66 -7.49
CA THR A 14 -13.18 -6.91 -8.90
C THR A 14 -14.60 -7.40 -9.17
N ALA A 15 -15.29 -7.93 -8.16
CA ALA A 15 -16.72 -8.24 -8.23
C ALA A 15 -17.63 -7.04 -7.89
N SER A 16 -17.08 -5.89 -7.49
CA SER A 16 -17.88 -4.72 -7.10
C SER A 16 -18.47 -3.97 -8.30
N PRO A 17 -19.58 -3.24 -8.10
CA PRO A 17 -20.16 -2.41 -9.16
C PRO A 17 -19.16 -1.42 -9.75
N GLU A 18 -18.32 -0.81 -8.92
CA GLU A 18 -17.34 0.18 -9.34
C GLU A 18 -16.27 -0.40 -10.27
N TRP A 19 -15.97 -1.69 -10.16
CA TRP A 19 -15.04 -2.36 -11.06
C TRP A 19 -15.75 -2.77 -12.35
N GLN A 20 -16.98 -3.26 -12.24
CA GLN A 20 -17.74 -3.84 -13.35
C GLN A 20 -18.28 -2.79 -14.34
N ASP A 21 -18.47 -1.54 -13.91
CA ASP A 21 -18.98 -0.47 -14.77
C ASP A 21 -17.92 0.08 -15.75
N GLY A 22 -16.63 -0.31 -15.59
CA GLY A 22 -15.53 0.13 -16.45
C GLY A 22 -15.16 1.61 -16.34
N ALA A 23 -15.77 2.37 -15.44
CA ALA A 23 -15.46 3.76 -15.24
C ALA A 23 -14.10 3.97 -14.55
N PRO A 24 -13.44 5.13 -14.70
CA PRO A 24 -12.15 5.41 -14.10
C PRO A 24 -12.12 5.23 -12.58
N ASP A 25 -10.94 4.97 -12.05
CA ASP A 25 -10.60 4.94 -10.61
C ASP A 25 -11.50 4.02 -9.75
N PRO A 26 -11.74 2.76 -10.18
CA PRO A 26 -12.68 1.87 -9.48
C PRO A 26 -12.27 1.61 -8.03
N VAL A 27 -10.97 1.54 -7.73
CA VAL A 27 -10.44 1.32 -6.37
C VAL A 27 -10.78 2.50 -5.45
N ASP A 28 -10.64 3.71 -5.94
CA ASP A 28 -10.93 4.92 -5.16
C ASP A 28 -12.43 5.11 -4.97
N ARG A 29 -13.25 4.84 -5.99
CA ARG A 29 -14.72 4.89 -5.91
C ARG A 29 -15.26 3.86 -4.93
N TRP A 30 -14.79 2.64 -5.02
CA TRP A 30 -15.12 1.57 -4.07
C TRP A 30 -14.73 1.96 -2.64
N SER A 31 -13.53 2.51 -2.46
CA SER A 31 -13.06 2.96 -1.14
C SER A 31 -13.95 4.05 -0.56
N ARG A 32 -14.37 5.03 -1.39
CA ARG A 32 -15.30 6.07 -0.94
C ARG A 32 -16.64 5.50 -0.49
N ARG A 33 -17.23 4.58 -1.25
CA ARG A 33 -18.52 3.98 -0.89
C ARG A 33 -18.41 3.17 0.39
N VAL A 34 -17.43 2.27 0.48
CA VAL A 34 -17.31 1.35 1.64
C VAL A 34 -16.92 2.11 2.91
N ILE A 35 -15.88 2.95 2.83
CA ILE A 35 -15.41 3.69 4.02
C ILE A 35 -16.38 4.82 4.37
N GLY A 36 -17.06 5.43 3.39
CA GLY A 36 -18.14 6.38 3.63
C GLY A 36 -19.29 5.76 4.41
N GLY A 37 -19.78 4.59 3.98
CA GLY A 37 -20.81 3.87 4.71
C GLY A 37 -20.40 3.46 6.14
N MET A 38 -19.13 3.12 6.34
CA MET A 38 -18.60 2.91 7.69
C MET A 38 -18.60 4.21 8.50
N ALA A 39 -18.22 5.33 7.88
CA ALA A 39 -18.21 6.63 8.56
C ALA A 39 -19.61 7.01 9.05
N ASP A 40 -20.63 6.83 8.22
CA ASP A 40 -22.03 7.07 8.57
C ASP A 40 -22.45 6.17 9.74
N ALA A 41 -22.11 4.89 9.70
CA ALA A 41 -22.47 3.93 10.75
C ALA A 41 -21.80 4.23 12.11
N PHE A 42 -20.63 4.86 12.12
CA PHE A 42 -19.89 5.20 13.34
C PHE A 42 -19.99 6.68 13.73
N ASP A 43 -20.83 7.47 13.10
CA ASP A 43 -20.89 8.94 13.26
C ASP A 43 -19.47 9.57 13.20
N ALA A 44 -18.72 9.18 12.18
CA ALA A 44 -17.33 9.56 11.97
C ALA A 44 -17.16 10.32 10.65
N MET A 45 -15.99 10.92 10.46
CA MET A 45 -15.60 11.51 9.18
C MET A 45 -14.70 10.54 8.41
N ALA A 46 -15.06 10.24 7.16
CA ALA A 46 -14.19 9.49 6.25
C ALA A 46 -13.04 10.38 5.75
N CYS A 47 -11.84 9.84 5.81
CA CYS A 47 -10.61 10.47 5.33
C CYS A 47 -9.98 9.59 4.25
N PHE A 48 -9.46 10.22 3.17
CA PHE A 48 -8.88 9.49 2.03
C PHE A 48 -7.47 9.97 1.71
N PRO A 49 -6.55 9.06 1.28
CA PRO A 49 -5.18 9.42 0.86
C PRO A 49 -5.12 9.93 -0.58
N PHE A 50 -6.24 10.04 -1.26
CA PHE A 50 -6.39 10.44 -2.65
C PHE A 50 -7.45 11.54 -2.80
N GLY A 51 -7.47 12.19 -3.96
CA GLY A 51 -8.33 13.33 -4.25
C GLY A 51 -7.51 14.61 -4.42
N PRO A 52 -8.15 15.79 -4.45
CA PRO A 52 -7.44 17.05 -4.58
C PRO A 52 -6.67 17.41 -3.30
N PRO A 53 -5.58 18.20 -3.43
CA PRO A 53 -4.87 18.74 -2.27
C PRO A 53 -5.79 19.69 -1.44
N PRO A 54 -5.45 19.91 -0.14
CA PRO A 54 -4.29 19.40 0.58
C PRO A 54 -4.42 17.92 0.96
N TYR A 55 -3.33 17.15 0.78
CA TYR A 55 -3.32 15.72 1.13
C TYR A 55 -3.22 15.51 2.63
N LEU A 56 -3.99 14.55 3.14
CA LEU A 56 -3.96 14.16 4.54
C LEU A 56 -2.69 13.35 4.86
N PRO A 57 -2.12 13.48 6.08
CA PRO A 57 -0.83 12.91 6.44
C PRO A 57 -0.91 11.41 6.77
N PHE A 58 -1.40 10.59 5.86
CA PHE A 58 -1.57 9.15 6.03
C PHE A 58 -0.28 8.42 6.40
N TYR A 59 0.86 8.84 5.84
CA TYR A 59 2.16 8.30 6.20
C TYR A 59 2.46 8.49 7.69
N GLN A 60 2.23 9.70 8.21
CA GLN A 60 2.45 10.01 9.63
C GLN A 60 1.47 9.25 10.54
N TRP A 61 0.23 9.12 10.11
CA TRP A 61 -0.77 8.34 10.86
C TRP A 61 -0.40 6.86 10.89
N ALA A 62 0.11 6.33 9.79
CA ALA A 62 0.60 4.95 9.73
C ALA A 62 1.75 4.72 10.73
N LEU A 63 2.74 5.59 10.76
CA LEU A 63 3.85 5.50 11.73
C LEU A 63 3.36 5.55 13.19
N ARG A 64 2.38 6.41 13.48
CA ARG A 64 1.79 6.53 14.83
C ARG A 64 0.92 5.34 15.21
N SER A 65 0.52 4.51 14.28
CA SER A 65 -0.29 3.32 14.57
C SER A 65 0.48 2.24 15.34
N GLY A 66 1.81 2.31 15.36
CA GLY A 66 2.68 1.27 15.93
C GLY A 66 2.65 -0.06 15.17
N ARG A 67 2.01 -0.08 13.99
CA ARG A 67 1.91 -1.26 13.13
C ARG A 67 2.59 -1.08 11.77
N ALA A 68 2.92 0.17 11.41
CA ALA A 68 3.69 0.49 10.22
C ALA A 68 4.92 1.31 10.60
N PHE A 69 6.02 1.07 9.90
CA PHE A 69 7.34 1.61 10.21
C PHE A 69 8.02 2.06 8.91
N ALA A 70 9.00 2.95 9.01
CA ALA A 70 9.87 3.26 7.88
C ALA A 70 10.77 2.05 7.58
N SER A 71 10.83 1.63 6.33
CA SER A 71 11.72 0.57 5.88
C SER A 71 13.04 1.13 5.34
N PRO A 72 14.10 0.28 5.19
CA PRO A 72 15.37 0.69 4.60
C PRO A 72 15.32 1.14 3.14
N VAL A 73 14.17 0.97 2.47
CA VAL A 73 13.96 1.32 1.06
C VAL A 73 12.97 2.47 0.88
N ALA A 74 12.93 3.41 1.83
CA ALA A 74 12.11 4.62 1.81
C ALA A 74 10.60 4.37 1.60
N MET A 75 10.09 3.20 1.97
CA MET A 75 8.66 2.85 1.95
C MET A 75 8.17 2.50 3.36
N LEU A 76 6.86 2.54 3.57
CA LEU A 76 6.26 1.93 4.76
C LEU A 76 6.40 0.40 4.71
N VAL A 77 6.71 -0.20 5.85
CA VAL A 77 6.59 -1.63 6.11
C VAL A 77 5.59 -1.85 7.24
N HIS A 78 4.67 -2.79 7.06
CA HIS A 78 3.64 -3.14 8.05
C HIS A 78 3.93 -4.50 8.66
N ASP A 79 3.58 -4.70 9.92
CA ASP A 79 3.82 -5.93 10.68
C ASP A 79 3.18 -7.19 10.08
N ARG A 80 2.12 -7.06 9.26
CA ARG A 80 1.47 -8.15 8.51
C ARG A 80 1.68 -8.05 7.01
N ALA A 81 1.45 -6.87 6.43
CA ALA A 81 1.45 -6.68 4.98
C ALA A 81 2.84 -6.47 4.38
N GLY A 82 3.88 -6.32 5.22
CA GLY A 82 5.22 -6.03 4.73
C GLY A 82 5.24 -4.75 3.90
N LEU A 83 5.97 -4.76 2.79
CA LEU A 83 6.05 -3.65 1.85
C LEU A 83 4.83 -3.54 0.91
N PHE A 84 3.85 -4.44 1.01
CA PHE A 84 2.58 -4.32 0.30
C PHE A 84 1.53 -3.47 1.03
N VAL A 85 1.88 -2.94 2.20
CA VAL A 85 0.97 -2.04 2.90
C VAL A 85 0.51 -0.89 1.99
N SER A 86 -0.77 -0.64 2.00
CA SER A 86 -1.38 0.55 1.40
C SER A 86 -2.64 0.90 2.19
N TYR A 87 -2.95 2.18 2.25
CA TYR A 87 -4.14 2.65 2.92
C TYR A 87 -5.13 3.19 1.90
N ARG A 88 -6.40 2.84 2.12
CA ARG A 88 -7.52 3.26 1.25
C ARG A 88 -8.38 4.33 1.89
N GLY A 89 -8.25 4.50 3.19
CA GLY A 89 -8.93 5.53 3.96
C GLY A 89 -8.75 5.36 5.45
N ALA A 90 -9.41 6.24 6.19
CA ALA A 90 -9.45 6.26 7.65
C ALA A 90 -10.80 6.79 8.13
N LEU A 91 -11.15 6.50 9.38
CA LEU A 91 -12.21 7.19 10.10
C LEU A 91 -11.60 8.13 11.14
N ALA A 92 -12.04 9.38 11.13
CA ALA A 92 -11.81 10.32 12.21
C ALA A 92 -13.06 10.31 13.11
N LEU A 93 -12.92 9.71 14.29
CA LEU A 93 -13.99 9.61 15.26
C LEU A 93 -14.20 10.94 15.97
N ARG A 94 -15.44 11.29 16.30
CA ARG A 94 -15.78 12.50 17.08
C ARG A 94 -15.30 12.39 18.52
N THR A 95 -15.28 11.18 19.06
CA THR A 95 -14.87 10.92 20.44
C THR A 95 -13.45 10.38 20.46
N ARG A 96 -12.62 10.94 21.33
CA ARG A 96 -11.30 10.39 21.60
C ARG A 96 -11.43 9.08 22.35
N LEU A 97 -10.80 8.05 21.80
CA LEU A 97 -10.70 6.75 22.46
C LEU A 97 -9.46 6.72 23.36
N ASP A 98 -9.61 6.15 24.53
CA ASP A 98 -8.49 5.84 25.41
C ASP A 98 -7.89 4.50 24.96
N LEU A 99 -6.82 4.60 24.19
CA LEU A 99 -6.15 3.45 23.58
C LEU A 99 -4.79 3.25 24.26
N THR A 100 -4.46 2.00 24.52
CA THR A 100 -3.10 1.65 24.95
C THR A 100 -2.09 2.09 23.87
N PRO A 101 -1.02 2.80 24.23
CA PRO A 101 0.01 3.18 23.27
C PRO A 101 0.57 1.95 22.54
N PRO A 102 0.80 2.05 21.23
CA PRO A 102 1.36 0.93 20.48
C PRO A 102 2.80 0.65 20.93
N THR A 103 3.11 -0.63 21.12
CA THR A 103 4.45 -1.11 21.52
C THR A 103 5.17 -1.83 20.37
N GLY A 104 4.72 -1.60 19.13
CA GLY A 104 5.23 -2.31 17.96
C GLY A 104 6.73 -2.08 17.73
N ILE A 105 7.41 -3.15 17.35
CA ILE A 105 8.82 -3.16 16.93
C ILE A 105 8.85 -3.32 15.42
N SER A 106 9.74 -2.59 14.75
CA SER A 106 9.89 -2.68 13.30
C SER A 106 10.25 -4.11 12.87
N PRO A 107 9.49 -4.71 11.95
CA PRO A 107 9.86 -6.04 11.44
C PRO A 107 11.19 -6.04 10.68
N CYS A 108 11.72 -4.87 10.31
CA CYS A 108 13.02 -4.75 9.68
C CYS A 108 14.18 -4.95 10.67
N ASP A 109 13.96 -4.80 11.99
CA ASP A 109 15.00 -4.92 13.00
C ASP A 109 15.48 -6.39 13.13
N SER A 110 14.56 -7.34 12.96
CA SER A 110 14.84 -8.78 12.98
C SER A 110 14.97 -9.40 11.58
N CYS A 111 14.85 -8.61 10.50
CA CYS A 111 14.89 -9.13 9.14
C CYS A 111 16.31 -9.50 8.71
N VAL A 112 16.61 -10.81 8.67
CA VAL A 112 17.90 -11.32 8.23
C VAL A 112 18.09 -11.07 6.73
N GLY A 113 19.26 -10.52 6.36
CA GLY A 113 19.66 -10.30 4.97
C GLY A 113 18.97 -9.14 4.26
N ARG A 114 17.91 -8.56 4.80
CA ARG A 114 17.18 -7.40 4.24
C ARG A 114 17.08 -7.45 2.71
N PRO A 115 16.44 -8.48 2.13
CA PRO A 115 16.48 -8.76 0.68
C PRO A 115 15.93 -7.60 -0.18
N CYS A 116 15.16 -6.71 0.41
CA CYS A 116 14.65 -5.52 -0.28
C CYS A 116 15.75 -4.55 -0.74
N LEU A 117 16.90 -4.51 -0.06
CA LEU A 117 18.00 -3.61 -0.42
C LEU A 117 18.68 -3.93 -1.76
N THR A 118 18.62 -5.20 -2.19
CA THR A 118 19.28 -5.67 -3.42
C THR A 118 18.30 -6.16 -4.48
N ALA A 119 16.99 -6.10 -4.21
CA ALA A 119 16.00 -6.68 -5.10
C ALA A 119 15.65 -5.80 -6.33
N CYS A 120 16.03 -4.53 -6.33
CA CYS A 120 15.81 -3.66 -7.48
C CYS A 120 16.92 -3.85 -8.51
N PRO A 121 16.63 -4.31 -9.74
CA PRO A 121 17.65 -4.57 -10.75
C PRO A 121 18.45 -3.33 -11.21
N VAL A 122 17.89 -2.15 -10.98
CA VAL A 122 18.49 -0.85 -11.33
C VAL A 122 18.76 0.03 -10.11
N ALA A 123 18.67 -0.53 -8.91
CA ALA A 123 18.88 0.15 -7.64
C ALA A 123 18.04 1.46 -7.48
N ALA A 124 16.91 1.55 -8.16
CA ALA A 124 16.05 2.75 -8.12
C ALA A 124 15.41 3.01 -6.74
N LEU A 125 15.33 2.01 -5.86
CA LEU A 125 14.84 2.13 -4.49
C LEU A 125 15.95 1.79 -3.52
N GLY A 126 16.24 2.70 -2.60
CA GLY A 126 17.29 2.55 -1.59
C GLY A 126 17.10 3.49 -0.42
N ALA A 127 18.11 3.57 0.45
CA ALA A 127 18.10 4.44 1.63
C ALA A 127 18.04 5.93 1.27
N GLU A 128 18.65 6.31 0.14
CA GLU A 128 18.70 7.69 -0.33
C GLU A 128 17.41 8.18 -1.00
N GLY A 129 16.44 7.29 -1.20
CA GLY A 129 15.15 7.63 -1.78
C GLY A 129 14.74 6.77 -2.96
N TYR A 130 13.96 7.35 -3.86
CA TYR A 130 13.39 6.67 -5.02
C TYR A 130 13.75 7.42 -6.31
N ASP A 131 14.62 6.81 -7.12
CA ASP A 131 14.89 7.26 -8.49
C ASP A 131 13.76 6.78 -9.41
N LEU A 132 12.78 7.66 -9.62
CA LEU A 132 11.62 7.40 -10.47
C LEU A 132 12.02 7.24 -11.94
N ALA A 133 12.97 8.03 -12.43
CA ALA A 133 13.42 7.98 -13.82
C ALA A 133 14.04 6.62 -14.14
N ALA A 134 15.01 6.17 -13.35
CA ALA A 134 15.62 4.85 -13.51
C ALA A 134 14.62 3.71 -13.41
N CYS A 135 13.58 3.84 -12.56
CA CYS A 135 12.52 2.85 -12.46
C CYS A 135 11.67 2.80 -13.74
N HIS A 136 11.21 3.96 -14.26
CA HIS A 136 10.39 4.01 -15.46
C HIS A 136 11.15 3.52 -16.69
N ASP A 137 12.40 3.93 -16.88
CA ASP A 137 13.26 3.45 -17.97
C ASP A 137 13.44 1.93 -17.94
N PHE A 138 13.57 1.36 -16.72
CA PHE A 138 13.63 -0.10 -16.56
C PHE A 138 12.32 -0.79 -16.93
N LEU A 139 11.16 -0.21 -16.56
CA LEU A 139 9.85 -0.76 -16.84
C LEU A 139 9.49 -0.75 -18.34
N ASP A 140 10.03 0.20 -19.12
CA ASP A 140 9.90 0.25 -20.58
C ASP A 140 10.61 -0.93 -21.28
N GLY A 141 11.65 -1.47 -20.65
CA GLY A 141 12.42 -2.58 -21.21
C GLY A 141 11.81 -3.95 -20.95
N ALA A 142 12.23 -4.95 -21.76
CA ALA A 142 11.81 -6.34 -21.61
C ALA A 142 12.09 -6.91 -20.20
N ARG A 143 13.17 -6.47 -19.53
CA ARG A 143 13.52 -6.90 -18.18
C ARG A 143 12.55 -6.38 -17.11
N GLY A 144 11.84 -5.28 -17.37
CA GLY A 144 10.86 -4.68 -16.47
C GLY A 144 9.52 -5.42 -16.42
N GLN A 145 9.25 -6.31 -17.38
CA GLN A 145 7.96 -7.00 -17.51
C GLN A 145 7.56 -7.80 -16.26
N SER A 146 8.52 -8.36 -15.52
CA SER A 146 8.21 -9.07 -14.28
C SER A 146 7.69 -8.12 -13.18
N CYS A 147 8.14 -6.88 -13.16
CA CYS A 147 7.61 -5.86 -12.24
C CYS A 147 6.21 -5.40 -12.67
N LEU A 148 5.97 -5.23 -13.98
CA LEU A 148 4.66 -4.85 -14.50
C LEU A 148 3.60 -5.93 -14.30
N SER A 149 3.97 -7.20 -14.44
CA SER A 149 3.04 -8.33 -14.35
C SER A 149 2.79 -8.86 -12.93
N SER A 150 3.73 -8.63 -12.00
CA SER A 150 3.67 -9.25 -10.67
C SER A 150 3.94 -8.28 -9.52
N GLY A 151 4.18 -7.01 -9.83
CA GLY A 151 4.52 -5.97 -8.84
C GLY A 151 6.01 -5.76 -8.64
N CYS A 152 6.36 -4.65 -8.02
CA CYS A 152 7.73 -4.25 -7.73
C CYS A 152 8.54 -5.36 -7.03
N GLY A 153 9.72 -5.68 -7.58
CA GLY A 153 10.62 -6.70 -7.05
C GLY A 153 11.03 -6.45 -5.59
N VAL A 154 11.26 -5.19 -5.22
CA VAL A 154 11.57 -4.78 -3.84
C VAL A 154 10.43 -5.13 -2.89
N ARG A 155 9.18 -4.81 -3.25
CA ARG A 155 8.01 -5.16 -2.42
C ARG A 155 7.83 -6.67 -2.29
N ARG A 156 8.02 -7.41 -3.38
CA ARG A 156 7.90 -8.87 -3.40
C ARG A 156 9.02 -9.60 -2.65
N SER A 157 10.19 -8.98 -2.49
CA SER A 157 11.32 -9.60 -1.78
C SER A 157 11.14 -9.61 -0.26
N CYS A 158 10.31 -8.73 0.30
CA CYS A 158 10.07 -8.68 1.74
C CYS A 158 9.42 -9.98 2.24
N PRO A 159 9.98 -10.64 3.28
CA PRO A 159 9.43 -11.89 3.82
C PRO A 159 7.96 -11.78 4.25
N LEU A 160 7.58 -10.68 4.91
CA LEU A 160 6.18 -10.43 5.28
C LEU A 160 5.28 -10.23 4.06
N SER A 161 5.77 -9.53 3.04
CA SER A 161 5.02 -9.37 1.79
C SER A 161 4.72 -10.71 1.10
N ARG A 162 5.67 -11.64 1.14
CA ARG A 162 5.48 -12.99 0.59
C ARG A 162 4.40 -13.78 1.33
N ALA A 163 4.35 -13.63 2.65
CA ALA A 163 3.36 -14.30 3.49
C ALA A 163 1.97 -13.64 3.44
N TYR A 164 1.86 -12.40 2.95
CA TYR A 164 0.64 -11.63 3.00
C TYR A 164 -0.44 -12.10 2.03
N GLY A 165 -0.07 -12.84 0.98
CA GLY A 165 -1.04 -13.39 0.03
C GLY A 165 -1.54 -12.39 -1.04
N ARG A 166 -0.79 -11.30 -1.28
CA ARG A 166 -1.13 -10.33 -2.33
C ARG A 166 -1.10 -10.97 -3.71
N LEU A 167 -2.21 -10.88 -4.44
CA LEU A 167 -2.33 -11.48 -5.77
C LEU A 167 -1.48 -10.72 -6.81
N PRO A 168 -0.81 -11.44 -7.74
CA PRO A 168 -0.02 -10.82 -8.81
C PRO A 168 -0.84 -9.86 -9.67
N GLU A 169 -2.08 -10.20 -10.00
CA GLU A 169 -3.00 -9.41 -10.83
C GLU A 169 -3.29 -8.04 -10.21
N GLN A 170 -3.49 -8.01 -8.90
CA GLN A 170 -3.66 -6.75 -8.15
C GLN A 170 -2.41 -5.90 -8.23
N SER A 171 -1.23 -6.51 -8.05
CA SER A 171 0.04 -5.80 -8.14
C SER A 171 0.29 -5.29 -9.56
N ALA A 172 -0.03 -6.10 -10.59
CA ALA A 172 0.04 -5.71 -12.01
C ALA A 172 -0.87 -4.51 -12.31
N TYR A 173 -2.09 -4.50 -11.79
CA TYR A 173 -3.00 -3.36 -11.93
C TYR A 173 -2.36 -2.07 -11.43
N HIS A 174 -1.82 -2.08 -10.22
CA HIS A 174 -1.18 -0.89 -9.63
C HIS A 174 0.10 -0.49 -10.37
N MET A 175 0.89 -1.45 -10.85
CA MET A 175 2.09 -1.14 -11.64
C MET A 175 1.76 -0.48 -12.98
N ARG A 176 0.69 -0.91 -13.66
CA ARG A 176 0.22 -0.26 -14.88
C ARG A 176 -0.30 1.16 -14.65
N LEU A 177 -0.87 1.44 -13.46
CA LEU A 177 -1.28 2.81 -13.10
C LEU A 177 -0.09 3.70 -12.76
N PHE A 178 0.93 3.12 -12.14
CA PHE A 178 2.17 3.83 -11.78
C PHE A 178 3.01 4.17 -13.01
N HIS A 179 3.05 3.27 -13.98
CA HIS A 179 3.85 3.41 -15.21
C HIS A 179 2.93 3.75 -16.39
N ARG A 180 2.49 5.01 -16.46
CA ARG A 180 1.66 5.59 -17.54
C ARG A 180 2.42 6.65 -18.29
#